data_cd41931b5d462fc7e0c43d58badb0a3f
#
_entry.id   cd41931b5d462fc7e0c43d58badb0a3f
#
_cell.length_a   1.000
_cell.length_b   1.000
_cell.length_c   1.000
_cell.angle_alpha   90.00
_cell.angle_beta   90.00
_cell.angle_gamma   90.00
#
_symmetry.space_group_name_H-M   'P 1'
#
loop_
_entity.id
_entity.type
_entity.pdbx_description
1 polymer ?
#
loop_
_entity_poly.entity_id
_entity_poly.type
_entity_poly.pdbx_seq_one_letter_code
_entity_poly.pdbx_strand_id
1 'polypeptide(L)'
;MLEHLRAPFKKLIEPIAKALIAIGLTANAVTVIGAVGTIVVAIATGVTGWLFGGAVVLTLLVLADSLDGSIAALTTGGTEFGAFLDSTLDRIADWAMLVGVIIFFLMHRDWWHTAIDNTPDYTSMIGIAAAAVAVMTSFVTSYARARAESVGYEVK
;
A
#
# COMPACT_ATOMS: atom_id res chain seq x y z
N MET A 1 13.95 -18.74 -5.59
CA MET A 1 13.44 -18.38 -6.93
C MET A 1 13.32 -16.87 -7.14
N LEU A 2 12.96 -16.08 -6.13
CA LEU A 2 12.84 -14.61 -6.23
C LEU A 2 14.18 -13.84 -6.22
N GLU A 3 15.25 -14.42 -5.74
CA GLU A 3 16.58 -13.75 -5.71
C GLU A 3 17.15 -13.43 -7.10
N HIS A 4 16.86 -14.25 -8.10
CA HIS A 4 17.29 -13.97 -9.48
C HIS A 4 16.57 -12.75 -10.11
N LEU A 5 15.39 -12.37 -9.60
CA LEU A 5 14.64 -11.19 -10.06
C LEU A 5 15.08 -9.90 -9.34
N ARG A 6 15.69 -10.00 -8.16
CA ARG A 6 16.18 -8.84 -7.40
C ARG A 6 17.28 -8.07 -8.13
N ALA A 7 18.22 -8.79 -8.75
CA ALA A 7 19.37 -8.16 -9.43
C ALA A 7 18.96 -7.34 -10.68
N PRO A 8 18.12 -7.83 -11.61
CA PRO A 8 17.66 -7.04 -12.73
C PRO A 8 16.73 -5.90 -12.31
N PHE A 9 15.86 -6.13 -11.31
CA PHE A 9 14.97 -5.08 -10.77
C PHE A 9 15.77 -3.94 -10.14
N LYS A 10 16.81 -4.24 -9.36
CA LYS A 10 17.70 -3.25 -8.76
C LYS A 10 18.41 -2.41 -9.83
N LYS A 11 18.87 -3.02 -10.93
CA LYS A 11 19.49 -2.31 -12.04
C LYS A 11 18.54 -1.36 -12.77
N LEU A 12 17.24 -1.70 -12.81
CA LEU A 12 16.21 -0.86 -13.42
C LEU A 12 15.88 0.35 -12.53
N ILE A 13 15.85 0.16 -11.22
CA ILE A 13 15.49 1.18 -10.23
C ILE A 13 16.64 2.13 -9.93
N GLU A 14 17.89 1.65 -9.96
CA GLU A 14 19.07 2.43 -9.59
C GLU A 14 19.22 3.77 -10.35
N PRO A 15 19.03 3.87 -11.68
CA PRO A 15 19.11 5.14 -12.37
C PRO A 15 18.02 6.13 -11.94
N ILE A 16 16.82 5.64 -11.62
CA ILE A 16 15.72 6.47 -11.12
C ILE A 16 16.06 6.97 -9.71
N ALA A 17 16.55 6.09 -8.82
CA ALA A 17 17.00 6.48 -7.49
C ALA A 17 18.08 7.55 -7.53
N LYS A 18 19.08 7.40 -8.42
CA LYS A 18 20.14 8.41 -8.63
C LYS A 18 19.59 9.75 -9.13
N ALA A 19 18.61 9.74 -10.04
CA ALA A 19 17.96 10.96 -10.50
C ALA A 19 17.21 11.68 -9.38
N LEU A 20 16.50 10.93 -8.51
CA LEU A 20 15.80 11.47 -7.34
C LEU A 20 16.79 12.07 -6.32
N ILE A 21 17.91 11.40 -6.08
CA ILE A 21 18.99 11.92 -5.22
C ILE A 21 19.56 13.23 -5.81
N ALA A 22 19.77 13.29 -7.12
CA ALA A 22 20.32 14.46 -7.77
C ALA A 22 19.44 15.72 -7.65
N ILE A 23 18.14 15.55 -7.50
CA ILE A 23 17.20 16.66 -7.24
C ILE A 23 16.96 16.90 -5.74
N GLY A 24 17.73 16.23 -4.87
CA GLY A 24 17.70 16.45 -3.43
C GLY A 24 16.62 15.70 -2.67
N LEU A 25 15.94 14.70 -3.27
CA LEU A 25 14.96 13.86 -2.58
C LEU A 25 15.67 12.84 -1.68
N THR A 26 15.21 12.79 -0.43
CA THR A 26 15.66 11.80 0.55
C THR A 26 14.80 10.55 0.51
N ALA A 27 15.31 9.41 1.00
CA ALA A 27 14.53 8.18 1.12
C ALA A 27 13.20 8.43 1.87
N ASN A 28 13.25 9.06 3.04
CA ASN A 28 12.06 9.37 3.85
C ASN A 28 11.04 10.24 3.10
N ALA A 29 11.50 11.17 2.25
CA ALA A 29 10.60 12.00 1.45
C ALA A 29 9.87 11.16 0.38
N VAL A 30 10.57 10.21 -0.24
CA VAL A 30 9.99 9.30 -1.24
C VAL A 30 8.97 8.36 -0.57
N THR A 31 9.28 7.78 0.59
CA THR A 31 8.34 6.97 1.38
C THR A 31 7.06 7.77 1.70
N VAL A 32 7.18 9.00 2.20
CA VAL A 32 6.01 9.84 2.52
C VAL A 32 5.19 10.18 1.28
N ILE A 33 5.84 10.55 0.17
CA ILE A 33 5.16 10.87 -1.09
C ILE A 33 4.43 9.64 -1.63
N GLY A 34 5.07 8.48 -1.61
CA GLY A 34 4.48 7.20 -2.01
C GLY A 34 3.25 6.84 -1.20
N ALA A 35 3.35 6.90 0.12
CA ALA A 35 2.24 6.61 1.03
C ALA A 35 1.06 7.57 0.85
N VAL A 36 1.32 8.89 0.79
CA VAL A 36 0.28 9.90 0.53
C VAL A 36 -0.36 9.68 -0.84
N GLY A 37 0.44 9.38 -1.87
CA GLY A 37 -0.05 9.05 -3.21
C GLY A 37 -0.97 7.82 -3.18
N THR A 38 -0.57 6.76 -2.48
CA THR A 38 -1.37 5.53 -2.33
C THR A 38 -2.71 5.82 -1.63
N ILE A 39 -2.69 6.59 -0.55
CA ILE A 39 -3.92 6.98 0.18
C ILE A 39 -4.87 7.75 -0.75
N VAL A 40 -4.36 8.77 -1.43
CA VAL A 40 -5.18 9.61 -2.33
C VAL A 40 -5.77 8.79 -3.47
N VAL A 41 -4.95 7.96 -4.12
CA VAL A 41 -5.40 7.13 -5.25
C VAL A 41 -6.40 6.07 -4.79
N ALA A 42 -6.18 5.42 -3.64
CA ALA A 42 -7.10 4.42 -3.10
C ALA A 42 -8.49 5.03 -2.80
N ILE A 43 -8.53 6.19 -2.14
CA ILE A 43 -9.78 6.89 -1.85
C ILE A 43 -10.45 7.37 -3.14
N ALA A 44 -9.70 8.00 -4.06
CA ALA A 44 -10.22 8.46 -5.34
C ALA A 44 -10.81 7.32 -6.16
N THR A 45 -10.13 6.15 -6.18
CA THR A 45 -10.62 4.94 -6.85
C THR A 45 -11.93 4.46 -6.23
N GLY A 46 -12.03 4.44 -4.92
CA GLY A 46 -13.25 4.07 -4.21
C GLY A 46 -14.41 5.02 -4.52
N VAL A 47 -14.16 6.33 -4.56
CA VAL A 47 -15.18 7.36 -4.83
C VAL A 47 -15.62 7.34 -6.29
N THR A 48 -14.67 7.25 -7.23
CA THR A 48 -14.97 7.37 -8.67
C THR A 48 -15.41 6.07 -9.33
N GLY A 49 -15.11 4.92 -8.71
CA GLY A 49 -15.33 3.60 -9.30
C GLY A 49 -14.36 3.26 -10.44
N TRP A 50 -13.32 4.06 -10.67
CA TRP A 50 -12.32 3.81 -11.72
C TRP A 50 -11.32 2.73 -11.33
N LEU A 51 -11.84 1.50 -11.14
CA LEU A 51 -11.09 0.38 -10.57
C LEU A 51 -9.85 -0.01 -11.38
N PHE A 52 -9.99 -0.10 -12.71
CA PHE A 52 -8.85 -0.52 -13.55
C PHE A 52 -7.71 0.49 -13.49
N GLY A 53 -8.00 1.77 -13.69
CA GLY A 53 -6.98 2.81 -13.64
C GLY A 53 -6.39 2.97 -12.24
N GLY A 54 -7.25 2.93 -11.21
CA GLY A 54 -6.80 2.92 -9.82
C GLY A 54 -5.85 1.77 -9.52
N ALA A 55 -6.19 0.54 -9.94
CA ALA A 55 -5.33 -0.62 -9.76
C ALA A 55 -3.97 -0.47 -10.47
N VAL A 56 -3.96 0.07 -11.70
CA VAL A 56 -2.69 0.35 -12.41
C VAL A 56 -1.85 1.36 -11.66
N VAL A 57 -2.43 2.49 -11.23
CA VAL A 57 -1.69 3.54 -10.52
C VAL A 57 -1.20 3.04 -9.16
N LEU A 58 -2.03 2.32 -8.39
CA LEU A 58 -1.62 1.72 -7.12
C LEU A 58 -0.48 0.73 -7.31
N THR A 59 -0.52 -0.11 -8.34
CA THR A 59 0.58 -1.03 -8.65
C THR A 59 1.88 -0.27 -8.93
N LEU A 60 1.82 0.83 -9.69
CA LEU A 60 3.00 1.65 -9.95
C LEU A 60 3.55 2.31 -8.69
N LEU A 61 2.68 2.77 -7.78
CA LEU A 61 3.09 3.35 -6.49
C LEU A 61 3.76 2.30 -5.59
N VAL A 62 3.21 1.09 -5.49
CA VAL A 62 3.82 -0.03 -4.74
C VAL A 62 5.18 -0.43 -5.33
N LEU A 63 5.33 -0.42 -6.66
CA LEU A 63 6.62 -0.66 -7.29
C LEU A 63 7.62 0.49 -7.03
N ALA A 64 7.13 1.73 -7.04
CA ALA A 64 7.93 2.92 -6.76
C ALA A 64 8.40 3.00 -5.29
N ASP A 65 7.69 2.38 -4.37
CA ASP A 65 8.07 2.26 -2.96
C ASP A 65 9.47 1.63 -2.78
N SER A 66 9.84 0.68 -3.62
CA SER A 66 11.19 0.11 -3.63
C SER A 66 12.32 1.12 -3.93
N LEU A 67 11.97 2.35 -4.35
CA LEU A 67 12.95 3.42 -4.63
C LEU A 67 13.56 3.98 -3.36
N ASP A 68 12.79 4.11 -2.28
CA ASP A 68 13.28 4.66 -1.02
C ASP A 68 14.35 3.77 -0.39
N GLY A 69 14.17 2.46 -0.38
CA GLY A 69 15.20 1.49 0.02
C GLY A 69 16.46 1.58 -0.84
N SER A 70 16.30 1.83 -2.15
CA SER A 70 17.44 2.03 -3.06
C SER A 70 18.14 3.35 -2.80
N ILE A 71 17.41 4.44 -2.54
CA ILE A 71 17.96 5.75 -2.17
C ILE A 71 18.69 5.63 -0.82
N ALA A 72 18.07 5.00 0.18
CA ALA A 72 18.70 4.78 1.48
C ALA A 72 20.02 4.03 1.35
N ALA A 73 20.06 2.96 0.56
CA ALA A 73 21.27 2.17 0.33
C ALA A 73 22.38 2.96 -0.39
N LEU A 74 22.02 3.91 -1.27
CA LEU A 74 22.98 4.73 -2.02
C LEU A 74 23.45 5.96 -1.23
N THR A 75 22.78 6.34 -0.15
CA THR A 75 23.08 7.56 0.62
C THR A 75 23.53 7.25 2.03
N THR A 76 22.60 6.97 2.94
CA THR A 76 22.86 6.83 4.38
C THR A 76 23.07 5.39 4.85
N GLY A 77 22.82 4.40 3.99
CA GLY A 77 22.79 2.98 4.36
C GLY A 77 21.50 2.57 5.12
N GLY A 78 20.54 3.49 5.21
CA GLY A 78 19.33 3.35 6.03
C GLY A 78 19.52 3.90 7.45
N THR A 79 18.39 4.27 8.08
CA THR A 79 18.34 4.75 9.48
C THR A 79 17.22 4.01 10.22
N GLU A 80 17.34 3.89 11.55
CA GLU A 80 16.30 3.31 12.39
C GLU A 80 14.98 4.08 12.26
N PHE A 81 15.05 5.41 12.18
CA PHE A 81 13.89 6.25 11.96
C PHE A 81 13.28 6.02 10.57
N GLY A 82 14.10 5.85 9.52
CA GLY A 82 13.63 5.54 8.17
C GLY A 82 12.87 4.21 8.14
N ALA A 83 13.42 3.16 8.76
CA ALA A 83 12.77 1.87 8.85
C ALA A 83 11.45 1.90 9.64
N PHE A 84 11.40 2.69 10.72
CA PHE A 84 10.16 2.92 11.48
C PHE A 84 9.12 3.66 10.64
N LEU A 85 9.53 4.73 9.95
CA LEU A 85 8.65 5.55 9.11
C LEU A 85 8.06 4.70 7.97
N ASP A 86 8.89 3.98 7.25
CA ASP A 86 8.55 3.07 6.17
C ASP A 86 7.51 2.04 6.62
N SER A 87 7.84 1.24 7.64
CA SER A 87 6.94 0.23 8.16
C SER A 87 5.60 0.78 8.69
N THR A 88 5.58 2.01 9.18
CA THR A 88 4.36 2.66 9.67
C THR A 88 3.50 3.15 8.51
N LEU A 89 4.10 3.81 7.53
CA LEU A 89 3.40 4.33 6.37
C LEU A 89 2.86 3.22 5.47
N ASP A 90 3.58 2.11 5.34
CA ASP A 90 3.09 0.89 4.69
C ASP A 90 1.76 0.42 5.28
N ARG A 91 1.65 0.36 6.61
CA ARG A 91 0.41 -0.05 7.27
C ARG A 91 -0.74 0.91 6.98
N ILE A 92 -0.45 2.21 7.00
CA ILE A 92 -1.44 3.24 6.70
C ILE A 92 -1.89 3.13 5.23
N ALA A 93 -0.96 2.89 4.31
CA ALA A 93 -1.25 2.70 2.89
C ALA A 93 -2.10 1.43 2.64
N ASP A 94 -1.75 0.31 3.28
CA ASP A 94 -2.54 -0.94 3.23
C ASP A 94 -3.98 -0.71 3.70
N TRP A 95 -4.16 0.02 4.81
CA TRP A 95 -5.50 0.35 5.31
C TRP A 95 -6.26 1.27 4.38
N ALA A 96 -5.57 2.26 3.79
CA ALA A 96 -6.21 3.17 2.85
C ALA A 96 -6.73 2.42 1.61
N MET A 97 -6.00 1.42 1.11
CA MET A 97 -6.48 0.56 0.01
C MET A 97 -7.75 -0.20 0.39
N LEU A 98 -7.80 -0.81 1.58
CA LEU A 98 -8.98 -1.52 2.06
C LEU A 98 -10.16 -0.58 2.35
N VAL A 99 -9.89 0.61 2.88
CA VAL A 99 -10.91 1.67 3.06
C VAL A 99 -11.43 2.14 1.70
N GLY A 100 -10.59 2.27 0.68
CA GLY A 100 -10.99 2.56 -0.69
C GLY A 100 -11.98 1.51 -1.24
N VAL A 101 -11.75 0.22 -0.96
CA VAL A 101 -12.68 -0.86 -1.30
C VAL A 101 -14.02 -0.70 -0.56
N ILE A 102 -14.01 -0.36 0.72
CA ILE A 102 -15.23 -0.11 1.49
C ILE A 102 -16.01 1.07 0.89
N ILE A 103 -15.33 2.17 0.58
CA ILE A 103 -15.93 3.35 -0.06
C ILE A 103 -16.56 2.97 -1.40
N PHE A 104 -15.85 2.17 -2.20
CA PHE A 104 -16.37 1.69 -3.49
C PHE A 104 -17.70 0.96 -3.31
N PHE A 105 -17.79 -0.02 -2.42
CA PHE A 105 -19.02 -0.77 -2.19
C PHE A 105 -20.15 0.10 -1.58
N LEU A 106 -19.81 1.11 -0.79
CA LEU A 106 -20.79 2.03 -0.25
C LEU A 106 -21.38 2.98 -1.31
N MET A 107 -20.53 3.47 -2.24
CA MET A 107 -20.92 4.48 -3.21
C MET A 107 -21.49 3.91 -4.51
N HIS A 108 -21.16 2.66 -4.83
CA HIS A 108 -21.55 2.02 -6.10
C HIS A 108 -22.52 0.85 -5.89
N ARG A 109 -23.37 0.94 -4.88
CA ARG A 109 -24.38 -0.10 -4.56
C ARG A 109 -25.28 -0.43 -5.73
N ASP A 110 -25.69 0.60 -6.49
CA ASP A 110 -26.59 0.46 -7.63
C ASP A 110 -26.01 -0.32 -8.82
N TRP A 111 -24.70 -0.51 -8.87
CA TRP A 111 -24.07 -1.35 -9.88
C TRP A 111 -24.44 -2.84 -9.77
N TRP A 112 -24.88 -3.25 -8.59
CA TRP A 112 -25.20 -4.64 -8.27
C TRP A 112 -26.72 -4.87 -8.16
N HIS A 113 -27.51 -3.79 -8.11
CA HIS A 113 -28.96 -3.84 -8.12
C HIS A 113 -29.49 -3.58 -9.51
N THR A 114 -30.18 -4.57 -10.08
CA THR A 114 -31.14 -4.29 -11.16
C THR A 114 -32.40 -3.70 -10.53
N ALA A 115 -32.88 -2.61 -11.08
CA ALA A 115 -34.02 -1.82 -10.56
C ALA A 115 -35.35 -2.59 -10.38
N ILE A 116 -35.36 -3.89 -10.62
CA ILE A 116 -36.54 -4.77 -10.62
C ILE A 116 -36.62 -5.62 -9.34
N ASP A 117 -35.53 -5.72 -8.57
CA ASP A 117 -35.44 -6.66 -7.45
C ASP A 117 -35.26 -5.93 -6.14
N ASN A 118 -36.24 -6.04 -5.25
CA ASN A 118 -36.22 -5.47 -3.90
C ASN A 118 -35.39 -6.34 -2.92
N THR A 119 -34.40 -7.08 -3.44
CA THR A 119 -33.52 -7.94 -2.65
C THR A 119 -32.44 -7.12 -1.94
N PRO A 120 -31.99 -7.53 -0.74
CA PRO A 120 -30.86 -6.90 -0.09
C PRO A 120 -29.60 -6.98 -0.94
N ASP A 121 -28.80 -5.92 -0.98
CA ASP A 121 -27.52 -5.90 -1.67
C ASP A 121 -26.47 -6.70 -0.89
N TYR A 122 -26.53 -8.02 -1.01
CA TYR A 122 -25.59 -8.93 -0.35
C TYR A 122 -24.17 -8.78 -0.87
N THR A 123 -23.98 -8.36 -2.13
CA THR A 123 -22.62 -8.18 -2.71
C THR A 123 -21.88 -7.07 -2.01
N SER A 124 -22.51 -5.88 -1.87
CA SER A 124 -21.89 -4.77 -1.16
C SER A 124 -21.72 -5.09 0.33
N MET A 125 -22.69 -5.72 0.95
CA MET A 125 -22.58 -6.11 2.38
C MET A 125 -21.42 -7.07 2.62
N ILE A 126 -21.27 -8.10 1.79
CA ILE A 126 -20.16 -9.07 1.89
C ILE A 126 -18.83 -8.39 1.59
N GLY A 127 -18.76 -7.54 0.57
CA GLY A 127 -17.56 -6.79 0.20
C GLY A 127 -17.07 -5.88 1.33
N ILE A 128 -17.97 -5.12 1.95
CA ILE A 128 -17.66 -4.27 3.10
C ILE A 128 -17.20 -5.11 4.30
N ALA A 129 -17.92 -6.19 4.62
CA ALA A 129 -17.56 -7.06 5.73
C ALA A 129 -16.20 -7.72 5.52
N ALA A 130 -15.93 -8.23 4.32
CA ALA A 130 -14.64 -8.83 3.97
C ALA A 130 -13.49 -7.83 4.07
N ALA A 131 -13.67 -6.61 3.56
CA ALA A 131 -12.67 -5.55 3.66
C ALA A 131 -12.43 -5.15 5.13
N ALA A 132 -13.47 -5.03 5.96
CA ALA A 132 -13.35 -4.73 7.38
C ALA A 132 -12.59 -5.83 8.13
N VAL A 133 -12.87 -7.11 7.86
CA VAL A 133 -12.12 -8.25 8.42
C VAL A 133 -10.67 -8.20 7.96
N ALA A 134 -10.40 -7.86 6.68
CA ALA A 134 -9.04 -7.72 6.17
C ALA A 134 -8.27 -6.60 6.88
N VAL A 135 -8.88 -5.45 7.18
CA VAL A 135 -8.28 -4.39 8.01
C VAL A 135 -7.89 -4.91 9.38
N MET A 136 -8.81 -5.61 10.06
CA MET A 136 -8.55 -6.17 11.40
C MET A 136 -7.40 -7.18 11.38
N THR A 137 -7.41 -8.12 10.44
CA THR A 137 -6.39 -9.17 10.35
C THR A 137 -5.03 -8.60 9.97
N SER A 138 -4.96 -7.61 9.08
CA SER A 138 -3.73 -6.90 8.75
C SER A 138 -3.12 -6.20 9.97
N PHE A 139 -3.96 -5.52 10.78
CA PHE A 139 -3.51 -4.90 12.02
C PHE A 139 -2.99 -5.92 13.02
N VAL A 140 -3.77 -6.98 13.29
CA VAL A 140 -3.39 -8.01 14.27
C VAL A 140 -2.08 -8.69 13.87
N THR A 141 -1.91 -9.01 12.58
CA THR A 141 -0.69 -9.65 12.08
C THR A 141 0.54 -8.76 12.27
N SER A 142 0.42 -7.48 11.91
CA SER A 142 1.52 -6.51 12.05
C SER A 142 1.86 -6.25 13.52
N TYR A 143 0.85 -6.09 14.38
CA TYR A 143 1.03 -5.92 15.82
C TYR A 143 1.65 -7.16 16.47
N ALA A 144 1.16 -8.35 16.14
CA ALA A 144 1.67 -9.59 16.69
C ALA A 144 3.14 -9.81 16.32
N ARG A 145 3.52 -9.48 15.07
CA ARG A 145 4.92 -9.52 14.63
C ARG A 145 5.79 -8.55 15.43
N ALA A 146 5.41 -7.27 15.47
CA ALA A 146 6.16 -6.26 16.21
C ALA A 146 6.26 -6.59 17.71
N ARG A 147 5.19 -7.16 18.28
CA ARG A 147 5.19 -7.58 19.69
C ARG A 147 6.09 -8.79 19.92
N ALA A 148 6.07 -9.77 19.04
CA ALA A 148 6.97 -10.93 19.12
C ALA A 148 8.45 -10.50 19.09
N GLU A 149 8.82 -9.64 18.14
CA GLU A 149 10.16 -9.08 18.04
C GLU A 149 10.54 -8.31 19.33
N SER A 150 9.62 -7.52 19.88
CA SER A 150 9.85 -6.74 21.11
C SER A 150 10.10 -7.57 22.37
N VAL A 151 9.61 -8.82 22.40
CA VAL A 151 9.84 -9.76 23.52
C VAL A 151 10.90 -10.82 23.20
N GLY A 152 11.69 -10.60 22.12
CA GLY A 152 12.87 -11.40 21.79
C GLY A 152 12.61 -12.66 20.97
N TYR A 153 11.41 -12.82 20.38
CA TYR A 153 11.17 -13.90 19.41
C TYR A 153 11.66 -13.50 18.02
N GLU A 154 12.47 -14.35 17.39
CA GLU A 154 12.80 -14.19 15.96
C GLU A 154 11.62 -14.62 15.10
N VAL A 155 11.02 -13.68 14.42
CA VAL A 155 9.93 -13.93 13.46
C VAL A 155 10.55 -14.04 12.07
N LYS A 156 10.60 -15.27 11.54
CA LYS A 156 11.10 -15.55 10.19
C LYS A 156 10.03 -15.37 9.13
#